data_a16903f2568849c77cb7ccee7b9c14c9
#
_entry.id   a16903f2568849c77cb7ccee7b9c14c9
#
_cell.length_a   1.000
_cell.length_b   1.000
_cell.length_c   1.000
_cell.angle_alpha   90.00
_cell.angle_beta   90.00
_cell.angle_gamma   90.00
#
_symmetry.space_group_name_H-M   'P 1'
#
loop_
_entity.id
_entity.type
_entity.pdbx_description
1 polymer ?
#
loop_
_entity_poly.entity_id
_entity_poly.type
_entity_poly.pdbx_seq_one_letter_code
_entity_poly.pdbx_strand_id
1 'polypeptide(L)'
;KLADGFRCVKLKIGAIDFETELQLLRFIRQHFDAEDIEIRVDANGAFDSDIALDKLTQLSEFKLHSIEQPIQKNQTDRMAELCKTTPFPIALDEELIGVFTVAEKEDLLVKIKPQYIILKPSFVGGFRGTQEWISLAEKHKIGWWITSALESNIGLNAIAQWTFLQHNLMPQGLGTGALYTNNFDCPLVVSAGQLWYKNDVDWKFDFNLNLD
;
A
#
# COMPACT_ATOMS: atom_id res chain seq x y z
N LYS A 1 1.73 -10.09 -13.37
CA LYS A 1 0.56 -9.60 -12.61
C LYS A 1 -0.70 -9.54 -13.47
N LEU A 2 -0.69 -8.84 -14.60
CA LEU A 2 -1.89 -8.76 -15.48
C LEU A 2 -2.29 -10.14 -16.02
N ALA A 3 -1.31 -10.98 -16.45
CA ALA A 3 -1.55 -12.35 -16.85
C ALA A 3 -2.14 -13.23 -15.72
N ASP A 4 -1.85 -12.88 -14.47
CA ASP A 4 -2.39 -13.54 -13.28
C ASP A 4 -3.79 -13.02 -12.89
N GLY A 5 -4.36 -12.08 -13.67
CA GLY A 5 -5.71 -11.54 -13.47
C GLY A 5 -5.81 -10.32 -12.56
N PHE A 6 -4.70 -9.76 -12.07
CA PHE A 6 -4.74 -8.53 -11.27
C PHE A 6 -5.16 -7.32 -12.11
N ARG A 7 -6.04 -6.50 -11.55
CA ARG A 7 -6.52 -5.25 -12.16
C ARG A 7 -6.04 -3.99 -11.44
N CYS A 8 -5.32 -4.15 -10.33
CA CYS A 8 -4.64 -3.07 -9.64
C CYS A 8 -3.14 -3.38 -9.59
N VAL A 9 -2.31 -2.46 -10.03
CA VAL A 9 -0.85 -2.60 -10.08
C VAL A 9 -0.20 -1.42 -9.37
N LYS A 10 0.73 -1.70 -8.46
CA LYS A 10 1.56 -0.67 -7.81
C LYS A 10 2.96 -0.65 -8.41
N LEU A 11 3.42 0.53 -8.80
CA LEU A 11 4.76 0.78 -9.35
C LEU A 11 5.55 1.63 -8.37
N LYS A 12 6.81 1.28 -8.14
CA LYS A 12 7.75 2.13 -7.42
C LYS A 12 8.26 3.24 -8.34
N ILE A 13 8.31 4.47 -7.83
CA ILE A 13 8.83 5.64 -8.51
C ILE A 13 9.77 6.42 -7.59
N GLY A 14 10.53 7.36 -8.15
CA GLY A 14 11.48 8.19 -7.40
C GLY A 14 12.88 7.58 -7.26
N ALA A 15 13.15 6.41 -7.88
CA ALA A 15 14.44 5.73 -7.80
C ALA A 15 15.29 5.90 -9.07
N ILE A 16 14.68 6.26 -10.19
CA ILE A 16 15.35 6.50 -11.47
C ILE A 16 15.01 7.91 -11.97
N ASP A 17 15.54 8.28 -13.13
CA ASP A 17 15.22 9.56 -13.74
C ASP A 17 13.70 9.73 -13.96
N PHE A 18 13.17 10.86 -13.53
CA PHE A 18 11.74 11.10 -13.51
C PHE A 18 11.10 11.09 -14.90
N GLU A 19 11.78 11.60 -15.93
CA GLU A 19 11.27 11.53 -17.30
C GLU A 19 11.16 10.08 -17.79
N THR A 20 12.10 9.24 -17.39
CA THR A 20 12.05 7.78 -17.67
C THR A 20 10.82 7.15 -16.99
N GLU A 21 10.50 7.54 -15.76
CA GLU A 21 9.30 7.07 -15.04
C GLU A 21 8.02 7.50 -15.77
N LEU A 22 7.95 8.75 -16.24
CA LEU A 22 6.82 9.24 -17.05
C LEU A 22 6.67 8.47 -18.36
N GLN A 23 7.78 8.14 -19.03
CA GLN A 23 7.76 7.33 -20.26
C GLN A 23 7.23 5.92 -20.02
N LEU A 24 7.61 5.28 -18.90
CA LEU A 24 7.06 3.97 -18.51
C LEU A 24 5.55 4.04 -18.24
N LEU A 25 5.08 5.05 -17.54
CA LEU A 25 3.65 5.25 -17.30
C LEU A 25 2.89 5.52 -18.59
N ARG A 26 3.45 6.34 -19.50
CA ARG A 26 2.90 6.58 -20.83
C ARG A 26 2.80 5.30 -21.66
N PHE A 27 3.85 4.49 -21.66
CA PHE A 27 3.85 3.20 -22.32
C PHE A 27 2.75 2.27 -21.78
N ILE A 28 2.58 2.20 -20.46
CA ILE A 28 1.51 1.37 -19.87
C ILE A 28 0.13 1.90 -20.30
N ARG A 29 -0.11 3.20 -20.24
CA ARG A 29 -1.40 3.81 -20.59
C ARG A 29 -1.72 3.74 -22.10
N GLN A 30 -0.73 3.61 -22.96
CA GLN A 30 -0.95 3.31 -24.39
C GLN A 30 -1.52 1.91 -24.64
N HIS A 31 -1.32 0.96 -23.72
CA HIS A 31 -1.76 -0.41 -23.85
C HIS A 31 -2.96 -0.75 -22.95
N PHE A 32 -3.13 -0.02 -21.86
CA PHE A 32 -4.17 -0.25 -20.87
C PHE A 32 -4.70 1.10 -20.38
N ASP A 33 -5.96 1.39 -20.60
CA ASP A 33 -6.56 2.61 -20.07
C ASP A 33 -6.88 2.50 -18.55
N ALA A 34 -7.49 3.54 -18.00
CA ALA A 34 -7.75 3.58 -16.57
C ALA A 34 -8.94 2.70 -16.15
N GLU A 35 -9.80 2.33 -17.08
CA GLU A 35 -10.89 1.38 -16.86
C GLU A 35 -10.40 -0.07 -16.90
N ASP A 36 -9.33 -0.35 -17.66
CA ASP A 36 -8.72 -1.69 -17.73
C ASP A 36 -7.94 -2.01 -16.47
N ILE A 37 -7.07 -1.09 -16.02
CA ILE A 37 -6.23 -1.29 -14.84
C ILE A 37 -6.12 -0.03 -13.98
N GLU A 38 -6.29 -0.21 -12.68
CA GLU A 38 -5.93 0.76 -11.67
C GLU A 38 -4.40 0.78 -11.48
N ILE A 39 -3.78 1.97 -11.60
CA ILE A 39 -2.37 2.15 -11.29
C ILE A 39 -2.24 2.97 -10.02
N ARG A 40 -1.51 2.46 -9.05
CA ARG A 40 -0.99 3.17 -7.89
C ARG A 40 0.52 3.35 -8.05
N VAL A 41 1.04 4.46 -7.60
CA VAL A 41 2.49 4.68 -7.57
C VAL A 41 2.96 4.89 -6.14
N ASP A 42 4.22 4.55 -5.86
CA ASP A 42 4.78 4.61 -4.52
C ASP A 42 6.17 5.26 -4.61
N ALA A 43 6.28 6.44 -4.05
CA ALA A 43 7.51 7.23 -4.08
C ALA A 43 8.41 7.00 -2.86
N ASN A 44 7.92 6.33 -1.80
CA ASN A 44 8.66 6.11 -0.54
C ASN A 44 9.37 7.38 -0.02
N GLY A 45 8.74 8.53 -0.15
CA GLY A 45 9.29 9.81 0.29
C GLY A 45 10.40 10.40 -0.59
N ALA A 46 10.56 9.93 -1.83
CA ALA A 46 11.70 10.30 -2.68
C ALA A 46 11.63 11.72 -3.24
N PHE A 47 10.45 12.36 -3.26
CA PHE A 47 10.35 13.70 -3.83
C PHE A 47 10.77 14.77 -2.81
N ASP A 48 11.56 15.73 -3.28
CA ASP A 48 11.78 16.96 -2.54
C ASP A 48 10.46 17.72 -2.40
N SER A 49 10.16 18.21 -1.19
CA SER A 49 8.89 18.85 -0.86
C SER A 49 8.63 20.12 -1.68
N ASP A 50 9.68 20.82 -2.13
CA ASP A 50 9.55 22.09 -2.86
C ASP A 50 9.14 21.87 -4.34
N ILE A 51 9.43 20.68 -4.91
CA ILE A 51 9.10 20.30 -6.29
C ILE A 51 8.05 19.20 -6.38
N ALA A 52 7.58 18.67 -5.24
CA ALA A 52 6.66 17.54 -5.22
C ALA A 52 5.36 17.84 -5.97
N LEU A 53 4.77 19.04 -5.81
CA LEU A 53 3.53 19.42 -6.47
C LEU A 53 3.68 19.45 -8.00
N ASP A 54 4.81 19.92 -8.52
CA ASP A 54 5.09 19.95 -9.95
C ASP A 54 5.19 18.53 -10.52
N LYS A 55 5.81 17.61 -9.78
CA LYS A 55 5.85 16.19 -10.15
C LYS A 55 4.47 15.54 -10.10
N LEU A 56 3.67 15.83 -9.08
CA LEU A 56 2.29 15.35 -8.98
C LEU A 56 1.44 15.86 -10.15
N THR A 57 1.63 17.11 -10.55
CA THR A 57 0.93 17.68 -11.70
C THR A 57 1.23 16.91 -12.98
N GLN A 58 2.49 16.60 -13.26
CA GLN A 58 2.88 15.78 -14.41
C GLN A 58 2.34 14.35 -14.32
N LEU A 59 2.40 13.73 -13.14
CA LEU A 59 1.86 12.39 -12.92
C LEU A 59 0.34 12.30 -13.08
N SER A 60 -0.39 13.40 -12.87
CA SER A 60 -1.86 13.44 -13.00
C SER A 60 -2.36 13.13 -14.41
N GLU A 61 -1.53 13.34 -15.45
CA GLU A 61 -1.87 13.01 -16.84
C GLU A 61 -2.14 11.51 -17.06
N PHE A 62 -1.61 10.64 -16.17
CA PHE A 62 -1.74 9.19 -16.31
C PHE A 62 -2.95 8.60 -15.59
N LYS A 63 -3.88 9.40 -15.09
CA LYS A 63 -5.09 8.92 -14.40
C LYS A 63 -4.76 7.87 -13.33
N LEU A 64 -3.79 8.18 -12.49
CA LEU A 64 -3.38 7.33 -11.36
C LEU A 64 -4.45 7.35 -10.28
N HIS A 65 -4.68 6.20 -9.62
CA HIS A 65 -5.58 6.12 -8.48
C HIS A 65 -5.02 6.94 -7.30
N SER A 66 -3.75 6.75 -6.99
CA SER A 66 -3.09 7.42 -5.86
C SER A 66 -1.58 7.37 -5.96
N ILE A 67 -0.93 8.28 -5.25
CA ILE A 67 0.50 8.20 -4.92
C ILE A 67 0.69 7.92 -3.43
N GLU A 68 1.51 6.92 -3.13
CA GLU A 68 1.93 6.56 -1.78
C GLU A 68 3.15 7.39 -1.41
N GLN A 69 3.09 8.06 -0.24
CA GLN A 69 4.17 8.78 0.43
C GLN A 69 5.07 9.59 -0.53
N PRO A 70 4.57 10.70 -1.12
CA PRO A 70 5.35 11.46 -2.12
C PRO A 70 6.60 12.10 -1.55
N ILE A 71 6.56 12.64 -0.33
CA ILE A 71 7.69 13.27 0.37
C ILE A 71 8.06 12.49 1.64
N GLN A 72 9.27 12.72 2.14
CA GLN A 72 9.74 12.07 3.37
C GLN A 72 8.82 12.36 4.56
N LYS A 73 8.65 11.36 5.42
CA LYS A 73 7.88 11.50 6.66
C LYS A 73 8.45 12.60 7.58
N ASN A 74 7.63 13.01 8.56
CA ASN A 74 7.93 14.08 9.51
C ASN A 74 7.99 15.49 8.89
N GLN A 75 7.42 15.67 7.71
CA GLN A 75 7.18 16.98 7.08
C GLN A 75 5.68 17.30 7.06
N THR A 76 5.02 17.16 8.21
CA THR A 76 3.56 17.15 8.36
C THR A 76 2.88 18.37 7.72
N ASP A 77 3.45 19.58 7.88
CA ASP A 77 2.87 20.80 7.30
C ASP A 77 2.99 20.81 5.76
N ARG A 78 4.11 20.34 5.23
CA ARG A 78 4.32 20.19 3.78
C ARG A 78 3.40 19.10 3.19
N MET A 79 3.26 17.97 3.87
CA MET A 79 2.35 16.92 3.47
C MET A 79 0.88 17.37 3.49
N ALA A 80 0.48 18.14 4.52
CA ALA A 80 -0.85 18.71 4.60
C ALA A 80 -1.15 19.66 3.44
N GLU A 81 -0.21 20.52 3.06
CA GLU A 81 -0.37 21.40 1.92
C GLU A 81 -0.44 20.62 0.60
N LEU A 82 0.39 19.59 0.42
CA LEU A 82 0.29 18.69 -0.73
C LEU A 82 -1.07 17.99 -0.80
N CYS A 83 -1.56 17.44 0.31
CA CYS A 83 -2.87 16.77 0.34
C CYS A 83 -4.03 17.71 0.00
N LYS A 84 -3.88 19.01 0.30
CA LYS A 84 -4.88 20.03 -0.02
C LYS A 84 -4.86 20.46 -1.49
N THR A 85 -3.68 20.45 -2.13
CA THR A 85 -3.47 21.02 -3.48
C THR A 85 -3.24 19.95 -4.56
N THR A 86 -3.04 18.72 -4.19
CA THR A 86 -2.74 17.62 -5.11
C THR A 86 -3.78 17.44 -6.20
N PRO A 87 -3.39 17.19 -7.46
CA PRO A 87 -4.33 16.94 -8.56
C PRO A 87 -4.93 15.51 -8.54
N PHE A 88 -4.38 14.58 -7.77
CA PHE A 88 -4.91 13.23 -7.57
C PHE A 88 -4.54 12.71 -6.16
N PRO A 89 -5.22 11.68 -5.66
CA PRO A 89 -5.14 11.28 -4.25
C PRO A 89 -3.75 10.92 -3.76
N ILE A 90 -3.42 11.35 -2.52
CA ILE A 90 -2.24 10.93 -1.75
C ILE A 90 -2.64 9.89 -0.72
N ALA A 91 -1.83 8.84 -0.58
CA ALA A 91 -1.94 7.81 0.43
C ALA A 91 -0.71 7.85 1.37
N LEU A 92 -0.94 7.91 2.68
CA LEU A 92 0.14 7.88 3.67
C LEU A 92 0.51 6.44 4.02
N ASP A 93 1.80 6.15 4.11
CA ASP A 93 2.38 4.88 4.60
C ASP A 93 3.38 5.14 5.73
N GLU A 94 4.58 5.59 5.41
CA GLU A 94 5.66 5.79 6.39
C GLU A 94 5.31 6.81 7.46
N GLU A 95 4.41 7.74 7.18
CA GLU A 95 3.93 8.74 8.14
C GLU A 95 3.19 8.10 9.32
N LEU A 96 2.58 6.93 9.14
CA LEU A 96 1.83 6.23 10.17
C LEU A 96 2.72 5.42 11.13
N ILE A 97 3.96 5.11 10.70
CA ILE A 97 4.88 4.23 11.43
C ILE A 97 5.48 4.99 12.62
N GLY A 98 5.27 4.44 13.82
CA GLY A 98 5.74 5.04 15.08
C GLY A 98 4.68 5.88 15.80
N VAL A 99 3.46 5.99 15.26
CA VAL A 99 2.33 6.67 15.88
C VAL A 99 1.45 5.63 16.57
N PHE A 100 1.42 5.61 17.90
CA PHE A 100 0.82 4.49 18.64
C PHE A 100 -0.47 4.84 19.37
N THR A 101 -0.58 6.03 19.95
CA THR A 101 -1.78 6.40 20.70
C THR A 101 -2.91 6.85 19.78
N VAL A 102 -4.15 6.57 20.17
CA VAL A 102 -5.34 6.97 19.39
C VAL A 102 -5.39 8.48 19.18
N ALA A 103 -4.99 9.25 20.18
CA ALA A 103 -4.95 10.72 20.09
C ALA A 103 -3.94 11.19 19.02
N GLU A 104 -2.70 10.67 19.04
CA GLU A 104 -1.68 11.02 18.04
C GLU A 104 -2.10 10.62 16.62
N LYS A 105 -2.75 9.44 16.48
CA LYS A 105 -3.29 8.98 15.20
C LYS A 105 -4.34 9.94 14.67
N GLU A 106 -5.27 10.36 15.52
CA GLU A 106 -6.33 11.28 15.13
C GLU A 106 -5.76 12.68 14.80
N ASP A 107 -4.84 13.19 15.61
CA ASP A 107 -4.18 14.48 15.37
C ASP A 107 -3.46 14.49 14.02
N LEU A 108 -2.76 13.40 13.67
CA LEU A 108 -2.08 13.26 12.39
C LEU A 108 -3.07 13.34 11.21
N LEU A 109 -4.16 12.56 11.28
CA LEU A 109 -5.17 12.52 10.21
C LEU A 109 -5.89 13.87 10.06
N VAL A 110 -6.23 14.50 11.18
CA VAL A 110 -6.90 15.82 11.19
C VAL A 110 -5.99 16.91 10.63
N LYS A 111 -4.68 16.82 10.92
CA LYS A 111 -3.71 17.80 10.45
C LYS A 111 -3.40 17.64 8.97
N ILE A 112 -3.10 16.43 8.50
CA ILE A 112 -2.68 16.17 7.11
C ILE A 112 -3.87 16.12 6.16
N LYS A 113 -4.97 15.49 6.56
CA LYS A 113 -6.17 15.23 5.76
C LYS A 113 -5.86 14.52 4.43
N PRO A 114 -5.18 13.37 4.46
CA PRO A 114 -4.89 12.60 3.26
C PRO A 114 -6.18 12.04 2.67
N GLN A 115 -6.14 11.66 1.39
CA GLN A 115 -7.27 11.00 0.76
C GLN A 115 -7.32 9.51 1.14
N TYR A 116 -6.14 8.91 1.37
CA TYR A 116 -6.01 7.51 1.77
C TYR A 116 -4.92 7.30 2.82
N ILE A 117 -5.02 6.18 3.54
CA ILE A 117 -3.94 5.62 4.36
C ILE A 117 -3.69 4.16 4.00
N ILE A 118 -2.43 3.74 4.10
CA ILE A 118 -2.00 2.37 3.84
C ILE A 118 -1.61 1.74 5.16
N LEU A 119 -2.23 0.62 5.47
CA LEU A 119 -2.08 -0.01 6.77
C LEU A 119 -1.27 -1.30 6.66
N LYS A 120 -0.11 -1.31 7.33
CA LYS A 120 0.74 -2.49 7.49
C LYS A 120 0.63 -2.96 8.93
N PRO A 121 -0.20 -3.98 9.23
CA PRO A 121 -0.42 -4.41 10.61
C PRO A 121 0.86 -4.63 11.42
N SER A 122 1.90 -5.19 10.79
CA SER A 122 3.21 -5.40 11.41
C SER A 122 3.92 -4.12 11.86
N PHE A 123 3.57 -2.94 11.32
CA PHE A 123 4.23 -1.67 11.60
C PHE A 123 3.38 -0.68 12.39
N VAL A 124 2.06 -0.87 12.42
CA VAL A 124 1.13 0.12 13.01
C VAL A 124 0.46 -0.37 14.30
N GLY A 125 1.06 -1.37 14.98
CA GLY A 125 0.59 -1.85 16.29
C GLY A 125 -0.29 -3.12 16.20
N GLY A 126 -0.05 -3.99 15.21
CA GLY A 126 -0.79 -5.24 15.01
C GLY A 126 -2.24 -4.99 14.59
N PHE A 127 -3.08 -6.00 14.74
CA PHE A 127 -4.50 -5.89 14.37
C PHE A 127 -5.25 -4.84 15.17
N ARG A 128 -4.94 -4.69 16.46
CA ARG A 128 -5.54 -3.67 17.30
C ARG A 128 -5.20 -2.27 16.80
N GLY A 129 -3.91 -1.98 16.62
CA GLY A 129 -3.46 -0.67 16.14
C GLY A 129 -4.00 -0.34 14.75
N THR A 130 -4.11 -1.35 13.87
CA THR A 130 -4.70 -1.20 12.55
C THR A 130 -6.20 -0.90 12.64
N GLN A 131 -6.94 -1.57 13.53
CA GLN A 131 -8.38 -1.30 13.74
C GLN A 131 -8.63 0.12 14.26
N GLU A 132 -7.74 0.62 15.14
CA GLU A 132 -7.81 2.00 15.61
C GLU A 132 -7.65 3.00 14.44
N TRP A 133 -6.68 2.75 13.53
CA TRP A 133 -6.49 3.54 12.31
C TRP A 133 -7.70 3.48 11.38
N ILE A 134 -8.28 2.29 11.16
CA ILE A 134 -9.48 2.12 10.33
C ILE A 134 -10.64 2.95 10.89
N SER A 135 -10.91 2.83 12.18
CA SER A 135 -12.01 3.56 12.82
C SER A 135 -11.86 5.08 12.71
N LEU A 136 -10.63 5.58 12.83
CA LEU A 136 -10.34 7.01 12.66
C LEU A 136 -10.43 7.45 11.20
N ALA A 137 -9.93 6.64 10.26
CA ALA A 137 -10.03 6.92 8.84
C ALA A 137 -11.50 7.02 8.39
N GLU A 138 -12.33 6.09 8.81
CA GLU A 138 -13.78 6.10 8.54
C GLU A 138 -14.48 7.31 9.16
N LYS A 139 -14.15 7.65 10.41
CA LYS A 139 -14.65 8.84 11.10
C LYS A 139 -14.35 10.13 10.31
N HIS A 140 -13.15 10.22 9.72
CA HIS A 140 -12.70 11.38 8.96
C HIS A 140 -12.91 11.26 7.44
N LYS A 141 -13.61 10.21 6.97
CA LYS A 141 -13.89 9.94 5.54
C LYS A 141 -12.63 9.79 4.69
N ILE A 142 -11.59 9.21 5.27
CA ILE A 142 -10.32 8.87 4.62
C ILE A 142 -10.42 7.42 4.17
N GLY A 143 -10.11 7.14 2.90
CA GLY A 143 -10.04 5.77 2.39
C GLY A 143 -8.84 5.02 2.96
N TRP A 144 -8.89 3.69 2.95
CA TRP A 144 -7.79 2.89 3.45
C TRP A 144 -7.72 1.53 2.76
N TRP A 145 -6.53 0.96 2.72
CA TRP A 145 -6.32 -0.44 2.36
C TRP A 145 -5.17 -1.03 3.16
N ILE A 146 -5.13 -2.36 3.22
CA ILE A 146 -4.12 -3.11 3.94
C ILE A 146 -3.08 -3.65 2.97
N THR A 147 -1.81 -3.60 3.39
CA THR A 147 -0.70 -4.22 2.67
C THR A 147 0.14 -5.07 3.60
N SER A 148 0.83 -6.06 3.03
CA SER A 148 1.87 -6.77 3.76
C SER A 148 3.12 -5.89 3.94
N ALA A 149 3.86 -6.16 5.02
CA ALA A 149 5.18 -5.61 5.29
C ALA A 149 6.28 -6.65 5.01
N LEU A 150 6.03 -7.52 4.01
CA LEU A 150 6.91 -8.63 3.60
C LEU A 150 7.02 -9.72 4.67
N GLU A 151 5.94 -10.05 5.33
CA GLU A 151 5.87 -11.16 6.28
C GLU A 151 6.08 -12.52 5.57
N SER A 152 6.51 -13.52 6.34
CA SER A 152 6.43 -14.90 5.90
C SER A 152 4.97 -15.32 5.63
N ASN A 153 4.75 -16.47 4.99
CA ASN A 153 3.41 -16.98 4.75
C ASN A 153 2.57 -17.12 6.04
N ILE A 154 3.19 -17.34 7.19
CA ILE A 154 2.48 -17.40 8.48
C ILE A 154 1.86 -16.05 8.83
N GLY A 155 2.66 -14.99 8.81
CA GLY A 155 2.18 -13.64 9.08
C GLY A 155 1.20 -13.14 8.00
N LEU A 156 1.52 -13.40 6.73
CA LEU A 156 0.64 -13.05 5.61
C LEU A 156 -0.73 -13.71 5.73
N ASN A 157 -0.78 -14.99 6.11
CA ASN A 157 -2.04 -15.71 6.30
C ASN A 157 -2.92 -15.04 7.39
N ALA A 158 -2.32 -14.70 8.52
CA ALA A 158 -3.05 -14.03 9.60
C ALA A 158 -3.59 -12.66 9.14
N ILE A 159 -2.77 -11.87 8.45
CA ILE A 159 -3.17 -10.56 7.92
C ILE A 159 -4.26 -10.73 6.86
N ALA A 160 -4.13 -11.67 5.93
CA ALA A 160 -5.09 -11.88 4.86
C ALA A 160 -6.48 -12.27 5.40
N GLN A 161 -6.54 -13.21 6.34
CA GLN A 161 -7.81 -13.61 6.97
C GLN A 161 -8.46 -12.45 7.74
N TRP A 162 -7.66 -11.71 8.52
CA TRP A 162 -8.16 -10.56 9.25
C TRP A 162 -8.64 -9.44 8.30
N THR A 163 -7.90 -9.19 7.20
CA THR A 163 -8.28 -8.21 6.15
C THR A 163 -9.62 -8.58 5.50
N PHE A 164 -9.84 -9.85 5.21
CA PHE A 164 -11.11 -10.34 4.66
C PHE A 164 -12.31 -9.98 5.54
N LEU A 165 -12.17 -10.05 6.85
CA LEU A 165 -13.22 -9.70 7.82
C LEU A 165 -13.52 -8.19 7.88
N GLN A 166 -12.68 -7.33 7.30
CA GLN A 166 -12.92 -5.89 7.27
C GLN A 166 -13.91 -5.46 6.17
N HIS A 167 -14.26 -6.37 5.27
CA HIS A 167 -15.22 -6.12 4.16
C HIS A 167 -14.89 -4.89 3.28
N ASN A 168 -13.63 -4.49 3.20
CA ASN A 168 -13.19 -3.43 2.31
C ASN A 168 -13.01 -3.97 0.90
N LEU A 169 -13.77 -3.42 -0.05
CA LEU A 169 -13.79 -3.86 -1.45
C LEU A 169 -12.62 -3.32 -2.29
N MET A 170 -11.82 -2.41 -1.75
CA MET A 170 -10.64 -1.90 -2.46
C MET A 170 -9.60 -3.01 -2.66
N PRO A 171 -8.82 -2.97 -3.76
CA PRO A 171 -7.68 -3.87 -3.92
C PRO A 171 -6.70 -3.73 -2.77
N GLN A 172 -6.37 -4.86 -2.13
CA GLN A 172 -5.46 -4.98 -1.00
C GLN A 172 -4.07 -5.41 -1.47
N GLY A 173 -3.01 -5.04 -0.76
CA GLY A 173 -1.63 -5.35 -1.14
C GLY A 173 -1.09 -6.65 -0.54
N LEU A 174 -1.80 -7.77 -0.63
CA LEU A 174 -1.50 -9.02 0.09
C LEU A 174 -0.87 -10.13 -0.78
N GLY A 175 -0.47 -9.83 -2.01
CA GLY A 175 0.01 -10.85 -2.97
C GLY A 175 1.51 -11.18 -2.91
N THR A 176 2.23 -10.83 -1.87
CA THR A 176 3.69 -10.81 -1.85
C THR A 176 4.37 -12.05 -1.25
N GLY A 177 3.63 -13.05 -0.79
CA GLY A 177 4.19 -14.24 -0.13
C GLY A 177 5.15 -15.09 -0.98
N ALA A 178 5.26 -14.83 -2.29
CA ALA A 178 6.19 -15.54 -3.18
C ALA A 178 7.60 -14.91 -3.28
N LEU A 179 7.94 -13.93 -2.44
CA LEU A 179 9.24 -13.24 -2.50
C LEU A 179 10.39 -14.04 -1.88
N TYR A 180 10.09 -14.99 -1.01
CA TYR A 180 11.09 -15.73 -0.24
C TYR A 180 11.20 -17.17 -0.75
N THR A 181 12.43 -17.62 -1.01
CA THR A 181 12.72 -19.01 -1.38
C THR A 181 12.71 -19.97 -0.19
N ASN A 182 12.78 -19.43 1.03
CA ASN A 182 12.77 -20.17 2.31
C ASN A 182 11.47 -19.97 3.10
N ASN A 183 10.38 -19.66 2.43
CA ASN A 183 9.08 -19.50 3.06
C ASN A 183 8.42 -20.86 3.36
N PHE A 184 7.39 -20.87 4.20
CA PHE A 184 6.65 -22.09 4.52
C PHE A 184 5.62 -22.40 3.42
N ASP A 185 5.47 -23.69 3.10
CA ASP A 185 4.33 -24.14 2.29
C ASP A 185 3.04 -23.89 3.04
N CYS A 186 2.07 -23.30 2.36
CA CYS A 186 0.85 -22.84 3.02
C CYS A 186 -0.38 -22.94 2.12
N PRO A 187 -1.59 -22.92 2.71
CA PRO A 187 -2.86 -22.91 1.98
C PRO A 187 -3.13 -21.67 1.13
N LEU A 188 -2.30 -20.62 1.23
CA LEU A 188 -2.51 -19.40 0.46
C LEU A 188 -2.07 -19.55 -0.99
N VAL A 189 -2.98 -19.29 -1.91
CA VAL A 189 -2.73 -19.38 -3.36
C VAL A 189 -3.22 -18.12 -4.06
N VAL A 190 -2.37 -17.55 -4.90
CA VAL A 190 -2.76 -16.44 -5.79
C VAL A 190 -3.33 -17.04 -7.07
N SER A 191 -4.55 -16.69 -7.42
CA SER A 191 -5.22 -17.11 -8.64
C SER A 191 -6.25 -16.07 -9.08
N ALA A 192 -6.29 -15.79 -10.39
CA ALA A 192 -7.22 -14.86 -11.00
C ALA A 192 -7.26 -13.47 -10.30
N GLY A 193 -6.10 -12.93 -9.92
CA GLY A 193 -5.97 -11.63 -9.25
C GLY A 193 -6.42 -11.61 -7.79
N GLN A 194 -6.66 -12.75 -7.18
CA GLN A 194 -7.11 -12.88 -5.79
C GLN A 194 -6.20 -13.80 -4.98
N LEU A 195 -6.17 -13.58 -3.67
CA LEU A 195 -5.51 -14.44 -2.70
C LEU A 195 -6.56 -15.37 -2.07
N TRP A 196 -6.40 -16.67 -2.28
CA TRP A 196 -7.31 -17.70 -1.82
C TRP A 196 -6.71 -18.50 -0.66
N TYR A 197 -7.54 -18.89 0.30
CA TYR A 197 -7.21 -19.91 1.27
C TYR A 197 -7.83 -21.24 0.83
N LYS A 198 -7.00 -22.28 0.59
CA LYS A 198 -7.44 -23.62 0.18
C LYS A 198 -7.51 -24.54 1.38
N ASN A 199 -8.72 -24.99 1.73
CA ASN A 199 -8.97 -25.86 2.87
C ASN A 199 -8.43 -27.29 2.70
N ASP A 200 -8.09 -27.69 1.47
CA ASP A 200 -7.55 -29.02 1.11
C ASP A 200 -6.02 -29.05 1.04
N VAL A 201 -5.36 -27.96 1.38
CA VAL A 201 -3.90 -27.84 1.44
C VAL A 201 -3.45 -27.63 2.88
N ASP A 202 -2.61 -28.53 3.37
CA ASP A 202 -2.04 -28.43 4.70
C ASP A 202 -0.82 -27.53 4.76
N TRP A 203 -0.59 -26.95 5.93
CA TRP A 203 0.66 -26.29 6.25
C TRP A 203 1.80 -27.29 6.34
N LYS A 204 2.93 -26.97 5.74
CA LYS A 204 4.17 -27.74 5.93
C LYS A 204 5.21 -26.86 6.64
N PHE A 205 5.53 -27.25 7.85
CA PHE A 205 6.55 -26.60 8.67
C PHE A 205 7.79 -27.50 8.72
N ASP A 206 8.79 -27.20 7.92
CA ASP A 206 10.09 -27.84 8.01
C ASP A 206 10.99 -26.97 8.88
N PHE A 207 10.92 -27.17 10.18
CA PHE A 207 11.78 -26.50 11.16
C PHE A 207 13.10 -27.27 11.28
N ASN A 208 13.88 -27.36 10.23
CA ASN A 208 15.28 -27.76 10.34
C ASN A 208 16.07 -26.62 11.03
N LEU A 209 15.79 -26.43 12.30
CA LEU A 209 16.63 -25.61 13.17
C LEU A 209 17.91 -26.41 13.42
N ASN A 210 18.88 -26.31 12.51
CA ASN A 210 20.28 -26.58 12.87
C ASN A 210 20.67 -25.53 13.90
N LEU A 211 20.42 -25.86 15.18
CA LEU A 211 20.97 -25.14 16.32
C LEU A 211 22.40 -25.67 16.51
N ASP A 212 23.34 -25.20 15.67
CA ASP A 212 24.78 -25.32 15.92
C ASP A 212 25.26 -24.10 16.71
#